data_2d8ee010383bcce472bddacfffa53aa6
#
_entry.id   2d8ee010383bcce472bddacfffa53aa6
#
_cell.length_a   1.000
_cell.length_b   1.000
_cell.length_c   1.000
_cell.angle_alpha   90.00
_cell.angle_beta   90.00
_cell.angle_gamma   90.00
#
_symmetry.space_group_name_H-M   'P 1'
#
loop_
_entity.id
_entity.type
_entity.pdbx_description
1 polymer ?
#
loop_
_entity_poly.entity_id
_entity_poly.type
_entity_poly.pdbx_seq_one_letter_code
_entity_poly.pdbx_strand_id
1 'polypeptide(L)'
;QDPDDDNDGVNDTNDAFPLDATESVDTDSDGIGNNADTDDDGDGVEDGVDVFPLDATETLDTDGDTIGNNADTDDDNDGFSDIDEEEAGTDPLNDSSCPGCFTWDIDSDGQAEALTDGLLVIRHLFGFSGDSLTSGAISGEAERTSADDIAAYLNAADTELDIDGDGEAKALTDGLLLIRSLFGFSGDSL
;
A
#
# COMPACT_ATOMS: atom_id res chain seq x y z
N GLN A 1 26.59 30.24 40.85
CA GLN A 1 26.35 28.91 40.25
C GLN A 1 26.52 29.11 38.74
N ASP A 2 27.28 28.23 38.12
CA ASP A 2 27.43 28.27 36.66
C ASP A 2 26.07 27.93 36.04
N PRO A 3 25.61 28.56 34.99
CA PRO A 3 24.35 28.26 34.37
C PRO A 3 24.44 27.12 33.33
N ASP A 4 25.65 26.59 33.06
CA ASP A 4 25.95 25.54 32.08
C ASP A 4 27.19 24.78 32.68
N ASP A 5 26.88 23.80 33.56
CA ASP A 5 27.88 23.16 34.45
C ASP A 5 28.86 22.27 33.66
N ASP A 6 28.50 21.73 32.47
CA ASP A 6 29.36 20.86 31.65
C ASP A 6 29.89 21.55 30.37
N ASN A 7 29.41 22.75 30.08
CA ASN A 7 29.85 23.61 28.98
C ASN A 7 29.56 23.03 27.59
N ASP A 8 28.43 22.34 27.39
CA ASP A 8 27.98 21.86 26.10
C ASP A 8 27.22 22.93 25.29
N GLY A 9 26.81 24.01 25.93
CA GLY A 9 26.10 25.14 25.35
C GLY A 9 24.59 25.14 25.63
N VAL A 10 24.08 24.15 26.38
CA VAL A 10 22.72 24.09 26.92
C VAL A 10 22.76 24.48 28.39
N ASN A 11 21.85 25.34 28.84
CA ASN A 11 21.83 25.71 30.26
C ASN A 11 21.24 24.57 31.10
N ASP A 12 21.75 24.35 32.31
CA ASP A 12 21.30 23.33 33.27
C ASP A 12 19.78 23.23 33.43
N THR A 13 19.06 24.33 33.23
CA THR A 13 17.60 24.36 33.38
C THR A 13 16.85 23.78 32.19
N ASN A 14 17.52 23.59 31.07
CA ASN A 14 16.95 23.07 29.81
C ASN A 14 17.67 21.80 29.37
N ASP A 15 18.61 21.34 30.19
CA ASP A 15 19.45 20.18 29.98
C ASP A 15 18.96 19.02 30.83
N ALA A 16 18.68 17.89 30.20
CA ALA A 16 18.31 16.65 30.90
C ALA A 16 19.53 16.04 31.66
N PHE A 17 20.75 16.35 31.16
CA PHE A 17 22.02 15.80 31.71
C PHE A 17 23.06 16.90 32.04
N PRO A 18 22.82 17.81 33.00
CA PRO A 18 23.61 19.04 33.23
C PRO A 18 25.08 18.85 33.63
N LEU A 19 25.57 17.63 33.66
CA LEU A 19 26.94 17.25 34.00
C LEU A 19 27.56 16.35 32.94
N ASP A 20 26.90 16.12 31.81
CA ASP A 20 27.39 15.27 30.72
C ASP A 20 27.31 15.99 29.36
N ALA A 21 28.37 16.68 29.01
CA ALA A 21 28.48 17.45 27.75
C ALA A 21 28.31 16.65 26.45
N THR A 22 27.94 15.38 26.52
CA THR A 22 27.64 14.55 25.35
C THR A 22 26.15 14.28 25.18
N GLU A 23 25.35 14.64 26.19
CA GLU A 23 23.91 14.44 26.22
C GLU A 23 23.21 15.72 26.70
N SER A 24 22.05 16.04 26.14
CA SER A 24 21.25 17.17 26.60
C SER A 24 19.74 16.94 26.49
N VAL A 25 19.32 15.92 25.77
CA VAL A 25 17.91 15.55 25.55
C VAL A 25 17.68 14.13 26.02
N ASP A 26 16.52 13.91 26.62
CA ASP A 26 16.00 12.60 27.08
C ASP A 26 14.50 12.65 26.75
N THR A 27 14.15 12.10 25.56
CA THR A 27 12.80 12.29 25.00
C THR A 27 11.77 11.45 25.75
N ASP A 28 12.07 10.19 26.08
CA ASP A 28 11.18 9.26 26.78
C ASP A 28 11.31 9.33 28.32
N SER A 29 12.35 10.02 28.80
CA SER A 29 12.63 10.21 30.25
C SER A 29 13.03 8.90 30.97
N ASP A 30 13.72 8.00 30.31
CA ASP A 30 14.22 6.75 30.90
C ASP A 30 15.57 6.90 31.62
N GLY A 31 16.27 8.04 31.38
CA GLY A 31 17.56 8.40 31.97
C GLY A 31 18.76 8.04 31.10
N ILE A 32 18.54 7.64 29.85
CA ILE A 32 19.54 7.54 28.78
C ILE A 32 19.32 8.73 27.85
N GLY A 33 20.37 9.41 27.41
CA GLY A 33 20.22 10.55 26.50
C GLY A 33 20.11 10.09 25.06
N ASN A 34 19.43 10.89 24.24
CA ASN A 34 19.14 10.56 22.84
C ASN A 34 20.38 10.22 21.98
N ASN A 35 21.59 10.69 22.35
CA ASN A 35 22.80 10.30 21.60
C ASN A 35 23.28 8.88 21.94
N ALA A 36 22.91 8.36 23.09
CA ALA A 36 23.31 7.03 23.56
C ALA A 36 22.16 6.02 23.53
N ASP A 37 20.92 6.51 23.44
CA ASP A 37 19.75 5.68 23.30
C ASP A 37 19.65 5.10 21.86
N THR A 38 18.87 4.11 21.67
CA THR A 38 18.57 3.49 20.38
C THR A 38 17.08 3.46 20.08
N ASP A 39 16.26 4.01 21.01
CA ASP A 39 14.80 4.10 20.95
C ASP A 39 14.41 5.38 21.72
N ASP A 40 14.69 6.53 21.10
CA ASP A 40 14.69 7.85 21.74
C ASP A 40 13.35 8.25 22.37
N ASP A 41 12.22 7.77 21.86
CA ASP A 41 10.89 8.09 22.36
C ASP A 41 10.23 6.98 23.16
N GLY A 42 10.88 5.79 23.21
CA GLY A 42 10.49 4.68 24.08
C GLY A 42 9.22 3.94 23.61
N ASP A 43 8.89 3.99 22.33
CA ASP A 43 7.70 3.34 21.78
C ASP A 43 7.93 1.83 21.49
N GLY A 44 9.19 1.40 21.44
CA GLY A 44 9.63 0.02 21.19
C GLY A 44 10.11 -0.23 19.77
N VAL A 45 10.22 0.81 18.93
CA VAL A 45 10.84 0.78 17.60
C VAL A 45 12.19 1.51 17.66
N GLU A 46 13.26 0.87 17.18
CA GLU A 46 14.59 1.49 17.22
C GLU A 46 14.69 2.66 16.21
N ASP A 47 15.34 3.78 16.59
CA ASP A 47 15.51 5.00 15.78
C ASP A 47 15.95 4.72 14.33
N GLY A 48 16.75 3.69 14.12
CA GLY A 48 17.29 3.33 12.80
C GLY A 48 16.23 2.78 11.81
N VAL A 49 15.04 2.45 12.29
CA VAL A 49 13.92 1.92 11.51
C VAL A 49 12.62 2.69 11.75
N ASP A 50 12.61 3.58 12.74
CA ASP A 50 11.53 4.50 13.03
C ASP A 50 11.61 5.74 12.13
N VAL A 51 10.49 6.10 11.50
CA VAL A 51 10.41 7.33 10.69
C VAL A 51 10.24 8.57 11.58
N PHE A 52 9.74 8.39 12.80
CA PHE A 52 9.48 9.45 13.78
C PHE A 52 10.19 9.20 15.13
N PRO A 53 11.53 9.11 15.20
CA PRO A 53 12.28 8.63 16.36
C PRO A 53 12.14 9.47 17.63
N LEU A 54 11.35 10.52 17.63
CA LEU A 54 11.11 11.41 18.76
C LEU A 54 9.62 11.58 19.07
N ASP A 55 8.75 10.77 18.44
CA ASP A 55 7.30 10.83 18.63
C ASP A 55 6.72 9.44 18.86
N ALA A 56 6.66 9.02 20.09
CA ALA A 56 6.16 7.71 20.56
C ALA A 56 4.69 7.39 20.13
N THR A 57 4.06 8.23 19.35
CA THR A 57 2.72 7.98 18.79
C THR A 57 2.75 7.61 17.33
N GLU A 58 3.90 7.74 16.66
CA GLU A 58 4.07 7.49 15.24
C GLU A 58 5.31 6.64 14.97
N THR A 59 5.26 5.74 14.00
CA THR A 59 6.39 4.89 13.61
C THR A 59 6.55 4.77 12.10
N LEU A 60 5.48 4.96 11.36
CA LEU A 60 5.41 4.78 9.91
C LEU A 60 4.84 6.02 9.22
N ASP A 61 5.33 6.25 8.02
CA ASP A 61 4.85 7.25 7.07
C ASP A 61 4.84 6.56 5.70
N THR A 62 3.68 6.08 5.28
CA THR A 62 3.56 5.20 4.12
C THR A 62 3.74 5.97 2.82
N ASP A 63 3.16 7.17 2.70
CA ASP A 63 3.21 7.99 1.49
C ASP A 63 4.38 8.99 1.47
N GLY A 64 5.04 9.22 2.63
CA GLY A 64 6.22 10.08 2.76
C GLY A 64 5.90 11.57 2.86
N ASP A 65 4.70 11.94 3.29
CA ASP A 65 4.26 13.35 3.38
C ASP A 65 4.65 14.03 4.70
N THR A 66 5.25 13.30 5.66
CA THR A 66 5.68 13.71 7.01
C THR A 66 4.57 13.76 8.07
N ILE A 67 3.41 13.23 7.76
CA ILE A 67 2.38 12.88 8.75
C ILE A 67 2.50 11.37 8.99
N GLY A 68 2.49 10.93 10.23
CA GLY A 68 2.56 9.50 10.53
C GLY A 68 1.20 8.83 10.35
N ASN A 69 1.21 7.55 10.03
CA ASN A 69 0.00 6.78 9.74
C ASN A 69 -1.07 6.81 10.84
N ASN A 70 -0.70 7.03 12.11
CA ASN A 70 -1.71 7.15 13.17
C ASN A 70 -2.44 8.49 13.17
N ALA A 71 -1.83 9.54 12.60
CA ALA A 71 -2.38 10.89 12.52
C ALA A 71 -2.92 11.22 11.11
N ASP A 72 -2.50 10.48 10.10
CA ASP A 72 -3.01 10.61 8.75
C ASP A 72 -4.43 10.05 8.64
N THR A 73 -5.11 10.33 7.61
CA THR A 73 -6.46 9.85 7.29
C THR A 73 -6.55 9.22 5.91
N ASP A 74 -5.42 9.20 5.18
CA ASP A 74 -5.25 8.66 3.83
C ASP A 74 -3.76 8.24 3.72
N ASP A 75 -3.42 7.13 4.40
CA ASP A 75 -2.06 6.69 4.70
C ASP A 75 -1.18 6.48 3.46
N ASP A 76 -1.75 6.14 2.32
CA ASP A 76 -1.03 5.90 1.06
C ASP A 76 -1.26 6.99 0.00
N ASN A 77 -2.10 8.01 0.33
CA ASN A 77 -2.41 9.20 -0.46
C ASN A 77 -2.96 8.87 -1.86
N ASP A 78 -3.79 7.83 -1.96
CA ASP A 78 -4.46 7.42 -3.21
C ASP A 78 -5.75 8.20 -3.47
N GLY A 79 -6.22 8.98 -2.47
CA GLY A 79 -7.41 9.84 -2.51
C GLY A 79 -8.65 9.21 -1.91
N PHE A 80 -8.54 8.04 -1.30
CA PHE A 80 -9.54 7.45 -0.42
C PHE A 80 -9.04 7.51 1.02
N SER A 81 -9.95 7.58 1.98
CA SER A 81 -9.55 7.58 3.38
C SER A 81 -9.40 6.16 3.89
N ASP A 82 -8.52 5.94 4.89
CA ASP A 82 -8.34 4.64 5.56
C ASP A 82 -9.67 4.03 6.00
N ILE A 83 -10.59 4.86 6.49
CA ILE A 83 -11.92 4.41 6.92
C ILE A 83 -12.76 3.93 5.73
N ASP A 84 -12.75 4.66 4.60
CA ASP A 84 -13.47 4.25 3.40
C ASP A 84 -12.91 2.95 2.83
N GLU A 85 -11.59 2.77 2.93
CA GLU A 85 -10.88 1.57 2.49
C GLU A 85 -11.16 0.37 3.39
N GLU A 86 -11.06 0.53 4.72
CA GLU A 86 -11.44 -0.50 5.69
C GLU A 86 -12.89 -0.97 5.50
N GLU A 87 -13.82 -0.02 5.25
CA GLU A 87 -15.24 -0.34 4.96
C GLU A 87 -15.41 -1.07 3.63
N ALA A 88 -14.57 -0.79 2.65
CA ALA A 88 -14.57 -1.45 1.33
C ALA A 88 -13.78 -2.78 1.33
N GLY A 89 -12.94 -3.01 2.36
CA GLY A 89 -12.06 -4.17 2.45
C GLY A 89 -10.82 -4.07 1.57
N THR A 90 -10.40 -2.84 1.25
CA THR A 90 -9.13 -2.52 0.59
C THR A 90 -8.03 -2.25 1.62
N ASP A 91 -6.79 -2.02 1.19
CA ASP A 91 -5.61 -1.89 2.05
C ASP A 91 -5.17 -0.42 2.14
N PRO A 92 -5.38 0.27 3.29
CA PRO A 92 -5.06 1.69 3.48
C PRO A 92 -3.58 2.05 3.34
N LEU A 93 -2.70 1.05 3.22
CA LEU A 93 -1.26 1.25 3.09
C LEU A 93 -0.75 0.98 1.67
N ASN A 94 -1.65 0.83 0.69
CA ASN A 94 -1.29 0.43 -0.67
C ASN A 94 -2.09 1.23 -1.71
N ASP A 95 -1.49 2.24 -2.27
CA ASP A 95 -2.04 3.17 -3.28
C ASP A 95 -2.66 2.52 -4.53
N SER A 96 -2.42 1.23 -4.72
CA SER A 96 -3.01 0.43 -5.79
C SER A 96 -4.23 -0.38 -5.33
N SER A 97 -4.62 -0.30 -4.06
CA SER A 97 -5.70 -1.08 -3.42
C SER A 97 -6.82 -0.17 -2.93
N CYS A 98 -7.50 0.53 -3.80
CA CYS A 98 -8.53 1.50 -3.43
C CYS A 98 -9.97 1.01 -3.67
N PRO A 99 -10.97 1.60 -3.00
CA PRO A 99 -12.38 1.29 -3.23
C PRO A 99 -12.80 1.51 -4.69
N GLY A 100 -13.09 0.42 -5.39
CA GLY A 100 -13.45 0.44 -6.81
C GLY A 100 -12.28 0.49 -7.79
N CYS A 101 -11.06 0.37 -7.32
CA CYS A 101 -9.89 0.16 -8.17
C CYS A 101 -10.00 -1.13 -8.98
N PHE A 102 -9.28 -1.16 -10.08
CA PHE A 102 -9.25 -2.36 -10.91
C PHE A 102 -8.50 -3.49 -10.22
N THR A 103 -9.10 -4.65 -10.13
CA THR A 103 -8.47 -5.89 -9.68
C THR A 103 -8.59 -6.96 -10.76
N TRP A 104 -7.66 -7.91 -10.77
CA TRP A 104 -7.73 -9.05 -11.71
C TRP A 104 -8.76 -10.12 -11.31
N ASP A 105 -9.48 -9.91 -10.22
CA ASP A 105 -10.68 -10.64 -9.82
C ASP A 105 -11.90 -10.05 -10.54
N ILE A 106 -12.11 -10.53 -11.76
CA ILE A 106 -13.08 -9.94 -12.69
C ILE A 106 -14.51 -10.31 -12.32
N ASP A 107 -14.73 -11.50 -11.78
CA ASP A 107 -16.05 -11.96 -11.39
C ASP A 107 -16.36 -11.71 -9.89
N SER A 108 -15.40 -11.13 -9.15
CA SER A 108 -15.56 -10.73 -7.75
C SER A 108 -15.89 -11.92 -6.82
N ASP A 109 -15.12 -13.02 -6.95
CA ASP A 109 -15.21 -14.18 -6.04
C ASP A 109 -14.14 -14.17 -4.94
N GLY A 110 -13.26 -13.14 -4.93
CA GLY A 110 -12.15 -12.96 -4.00
C GLY A 110 -10.85 -13.61 -4.47
N GLN A 111 -10.78 -14.13 -5.70
CA GLN A 111 -9.59 -14.79 -6.24
C GLN A 111 -9.38 -14.44 -7.72
N ALA A 112 -8.17 -14.07 -8.12
CA ALA A 112 -7.82 -13.87 -9.52
C ALA A 112 -7.34 -15.20 -10.13
N GLU A 113 -8.14 -15.81 -10.97
CA GLU A 113 -7.89 -17.15 -11.54
C GLU A 113 -7.81 -17.15 -13.08
N ALA A 114 -6.92 -17.97 -13.64
CA ALA A 114 -6.71 -18.03 -15.10
C ALA A 114 -7.93 -18.50 -15.90
N LEU A 115 -8.76 -19.39 -15.32
CA LEU A 115 -9.88 -20.05 -16.03
C LEU A 115 -11.24 -19.36 -15.82
N THR A 116 -11.30 -18.40 -14.92
CA THR A 116 -12.42 -17.48 -14.72
C THR A 116 -12.03 -16.13 -15.23
N ASP A 117 -11.31 -15.34 -14.46
CA ASP A 117 -10.95 -13.95 -14.73
C ASP A 117 -10.09 -13.77 -15.98
N GLY A 118 -9.01 -14.52 -16.09
CA GLY A 118 -8.17 -14.50 -17.29
C GLY A 118 -8.93 -14.84 -18.55
N LEU A 119 -9.91 -15.76 -18.48
CA LEU A 119 -10.77 -16.11 -19.59
C LEU A 119 -11.79 -15.00 -19.93
N LEU A 120 -12.31 -14.30 -18.91
CA LEU A 120 -13.19 -13.14 -19.10
C LEU A 120 -12.45 -12.01 -19.79
N VAL A 121 -11.22 -11.68 -19.34
CA VAL A 121 -10.39 -10.65 -19.97
C VAL A 121 -10.08 -10.98 -21.41
N ILE A 122 -9.58 -12.19 -21.71
CA ILE A 122 -9.22 -12.53 -23.11
C ILE A 122 -10.42 -12.55 -24.04
N ARG A 123 -11.58 -12.99 -23.57
CA ARG A 123 -12.82 -12.95 -24.35
C ARG A 123 -13.29 -11.52 -24.59
N HIS A 124 -13.20 -10.65 -23.57
CA HIS A 124 -13.50 -9.23 -23.71
C HIS A 124 -12.61 -8.57 -24.77
N LEU A 125 -11.29 -8.78 -24.69
CA LEU A 125 -10.33 -8.27 -25.67
C LEU A 125 -10.54 -8.82 -27.09
N PHE A 126 -11.15 -10.00 -27.26
CA PHE A 126 -11.63 -10.51 -28.56
C PHE A 126 -12.98 -9.91 -28.98
N GLY A 127 -13.61 -9.05 -28.17
CA GLY A 127 -14.89 -8.42 -28.44
C GLY A 127 -16.12 -9.32 -28.18
N PHE A 128 -15.99 -10.37 -27.35
CA PHE A 128 -17.13 -11.17 -26.95
C PHE A 128 -18.04 -10.39 -25.99
N SER A 129 -19.33 -10.68 -26.04
CA SER A 129 -20.35 -10.01 -25.21
C SER A 129 -21.50 -10.96 -24.88
N GLY A 130 -22.34 -10.58 -23.91
CA GLY A 130 -23.45 -11.42 -23.44
C GLY A 130 -22.98 -12.81 -23.01
N ASP A 131 -23.77 -13.83 -23.27
CA ASP A 131 -23.47 -15.22 -22.85
C ASP A 131 -22.13 -15.74 -23.42
N SER A 132 -21.65 -15.21 -24.54
CA SER A 132 -20.34 -15.61 -25.09
C SER A 132 -19.15 -15.09 -24.31
N LEU A 133 -19.31 -14.00 -23.56
CA LEU A 133 -18.33 -13.49 -22.62
C LEU A 133 -18.26 -14.39 -21.35
N THR A 134 -19.39 -14.69 -20.74
CA THR A 134 -19.49 -15.25 -19.39
C THR A 134 -19.61 -16.77 -19.33
N SER A 135 -20.12 -17.45 -20.35
CA SER A 135 -20.44 -18.87 -20.29
C SER A 135 -19.24 -19.74 -19.92
N GLY A 136 -19.29 -20.40 -18.73
CA GLY A 136 -18.26 -21.27 -18.21
C GLY A 136 -16.96 -20.54 -17.78
N ALA A 137 -17.05 -19.22 -17.57
CA ALA A 137 -15.96 -18.38 -17.08
C ALA A 137 -16.33 -17.58 -15.82
N ILE A 138 -17.43 -17.94 -15.18
CA ILE A 138 -17.87 -17.37 -13.92
C ILE A 138 -17.73 -18.41 -12.83
N SER A 139 -17.12 -18.04 -11.72
CA SER A 139 -17.02 -18.86 -10.51
C SER A 139 -18.38 -19.10 -9.87
N GLY A 140 -18.52 -20.17 -9.10
CA GLY A 140 -19.71 -20.47 -8.34
C GLY A 140 -19.95 -19.51 -7.15
N GLU A 141 -18.91 -18.83 -6.71
CA GLU A 141 -18.92 -17.89 -5.59
C GLU A 141 -18.93 -16.43 -6.06
N ALA A 142 -18.96 -16.19 -7.38
CA ALA A 142 -18.86 -14.86 -7.99
C ALA A 142 -20.01 -13.93 -7.59
N GLU A 143 -19.68 -12.69 -7.26
CA GLU A 143 -20.64 -11.60 -7.01
C GLU A 143 -20.97 -10.83 -8.29
N ARG A 144 -19.98 -10.64 -9.20
CA ARG A 144 -20.18 -10.01 -10.53
C ARG A 144 -20.42 -11.08 -11.60
N THR A 145 -21.70 -11.39 -11.86
CA THR A 145 -22.11 -12.49 -12.74
C THR A 145 -22.72 -12.03 -14.06
N SER A 146 -23.15 -10.77 -14.14
CA SER A 146 -23.77 -10.20 -15.34
C SER A 146 -22.71 -9.90 -16.42
N ALA A 147 -22.99 -10.32 -17.66
CA ALA A 147 -22.09 -10.00 -18.79
C ALA A 147 -21.96 -8.50 -19.03
N ASP A 148 -23.01 -7.71 -18.75
CA ASP A 148 -23.00 -6.27 -18.94
C ASP A 148 -22.15 -5.59 -17.85
N ASP A 149 -22.22 -6.05 -16.58
CA ASP A 149 -21.41 -5.53 -15.47
C ASP A 149 -19.93 -5.87 -15.67
N ILE A 150 -19.62 -7.11 -16.08
CA ILE A 150 -18.27 -7.54 -16.41
C ILE A 150 -17.69 -6.71 -17.56
N ALA A 151 -18.47 -6.53 -18.63
CA ALA A 151 -18.03 -5.72 -19.76
C ALA A 151 -17.82 -4.24 -19.37
N ALA A 152 -18.68 -3.69 -18.51
CA ALA A 152 -18.51 -2.32 -17.99
C ALA A 152 -17.25 -2.18 -17.15
N TYR A 153 -16.99 -3.14 -16.25
CA TYR A 153 -15.78 -3.19 -15.43
C TYR A 153 -14.51 -3.25 -16.29
N LEU A 154 -14.45 -4.14 -17.27
CA LEU A 154 -13.30 -4.28 -18.16
C LEU A 154 -13.12 -3.08 -19.11
N ASN A 155 -14.21 -2.43 -19.54
CA ASN A 155 -14.12 -1.20 -20.33
C ASN A 155 -13.59 -0.01 -19.52
N ALA A 156 -13.84 0.03 -18.22
CA ALA A 156 -13.27 1.07 -17.34
C ALA A 156 -11.76 0.89 -17.11
N ALA A 157 -11.26 -0.33 -17.27
CA ALA A 157 -9.86 -0.73 -17.06
C ALA A 157 -9.04 -0.79 -18.38
N ASP A 158 -9.31 0.04 -19.35
CA ASP A 158 -8.67 -0.03 -20.69
C ASP A 158 -7.15 0.16 -20.64
N THR A 159 -6.66 0.97 -19.70
CA THR A 159 -5.23 1.21 -19.49
C THR A 159 -4.54 0.07 -18.75
N GLU A 160 -5.21 -0.55 -17.78
CA GLU A 160 -4.71 -1.68 -16.98
C GLU A 160 -4.64 -2.96 -17.82
N LEU A 161 -5.47 -3.06 -18.86
CA LEU A 161 -5.47 -4.19 -19.80
C LEU A 161 -4.32 -4.16 -20.82
N ASP A 162 -3.63 -3.03 -21.01
CA ASP A 162 -2.40 -2.90 -21.81
C ASP A 162 -1.18 -3.33 -20.99
N ILE A 163 -1.00 -4.64 -20.85
CA ILE A 163 0.00 -5.24 -19.94
C ILE A 163 1.43 -5.10 -20.47
N ASP A 164 1.63 -5.09 -21.79
CA ASP A 164 2.94 -4.93 -22.40
C ASP A 164 3.35 -3.45 -22.62
N GLY A 165 2.42 -2.50 -22.38
CA GLY A 165 2.64 -1.07 -22.45
C GLY A 165 2.85 -0.54 -23.86
N ASP A 166 2.31 -1.23 -24.90
CA ASP A 166 2.42 -0.81 -26.30
C ASP A 166 1.38 0.25 -26.70
N GLY A 167 0.44 0.57 -25.79
CA GLY A 167 -0.64 1.55 -25.97
C GLY A 167 -1.93 0.95 -26.55
N GLU A 168 -2.04 -0.37 -26.67
CA GLU A 168 -3.24 -1.04 -27.21
C GLU A 168 -3.49 -2.38 -26.49
N ALA A 169 -4.53 -2.49 -25.68
CA ALA A 169 -4.93 -3.76 -25.06
C ALA A 169 -5.40 -4.80 -26.09
N LYS A 170 -4.68 -5.89 -26.24
CA LYS A 170 -4.91 -6.93 -27.26
C LYS A 170 -4.97 -8.34 -26.66
N ALA A 171 -5.91 -9.16 -27.13
CA ALA A 171 -6.10 -10.52 -26.63
C ALA A 171 -4.88 -11.44 -26.79
N LEU A 172 -4.08 -11.28 -27.84
CA LEU A 172 -2.96 -12.19 -28.15
C LEU A 172 -1.62 -11.75 -27.59
N THR A 173 -1.51 -10.53 -27.07
CA THR A 173 -0.37 -10.03 -26.30
C THR A 173 -0.75 -9.97 -24.83
N ASP A 174 -1.50 -8.99 -24.41
CA ASP A 174 -1.84 -8.70 -23.03
C ASP A 174 -2.69 -9.79 -22.37
N GLY A 175 -3.78 -10.22 -23.03
CA GLY A 175 -4.60 -11.31 -22.52
C GLY A 175 -3.85 -12.62 -22.36
N LEU A 176 -2.87 -12.89 -23.23
CA LEU A 176 -2.04 -14.08 -23.10
C LEU A 176 -0.99 -13.95 -21.97
N LEU A 177 -0.40 -12.75 -21.79
CA LEU A 177 0.50 -12.46 -20.66
C LEU A 177 -0.23 -12.63 -19.34
N LEU A 178 -1.43 -12.06 -19.21
CA LEU A 178 -2.26 -12.21 -18.02
C LEU A 178 -2.52 -13.68 -17.69
N ILE A 179 -3.05 -14.46 -18.65
CA ILE A 179 -3.36 -15.88 -18.40
C ILE A 179 -2.12 -16.66 -17.98
N ARG A 180 -0.96 -16.41 -18.61
CA ARG A 180 0.29 -17.05 -18.22
C ARG A 180 0.72 -16.68 -16.81
N SER A 181 0.60 -15.39 -16.44
CA SER A 181 0.89 -14.91 -15.09
C SER A 181 -0.02 -15.59 -14.06
N LEU A 182 -1.33 -15.63 -14.30
CA LEU A 182 -2.30 -16.29 -13.41
C LEU A 182 -2.08 -17.82 -13.29
N PHE A 183 -1.47 -18.47 -14.30
CA PHE A 183 -0.99 -19.84 -14.18
C PHE A 183 0.35 -19.98 -13.47
N GLY A 184 0.95 -18.87 -12.98
CA GLY A 184 2.20 -18.86 -12.24
C GLY A 184 3.47 -18.90 -13.10
N PHE A 185 3.37 -18.62 -14.40
CA PHE A 185 4.57 -18.42 -15.23
C PHE A 185 5.24 -17.09 -14.88
N SER A 186 6.57 -17.02 -14.98
CA SER A 186 7.34 -15.83 -14.68
C SER A 186 8.64 -15.77 -15.50
N GLY A 187 9.23 -14.56 -15.60
CA GLY A 187 10.46 -14.32 -16.34
C GLY A 187 10.35 -14.71 -17.82
N ASP A 188 11.35 -15.40 -18.38
CA ASP A 188 11.40 -15.77 -19.81
C ASP A 188 10.27 -16.72 -20.27
N SER A 189 9.41 -17.16 -19.34
CA SER A 189 8.25 -18.01 -19.64
C SER A 189 6.90 -17.28 -19.70
N LEU A 190 6.91 -15.97 -19.42
CA LEU A 190 5.76 -15.05 -19.60
C LEU A 190 5.52 -14.64 -21.05
#